data_03b79946a246a5c9364f2a0efd1d8698
#
_entry.id   03b79946a246a5c9364f2a0efd1d8698
#
_cell.length_a   1.000
_cell.length_b   1.000
_cell.length_c   1.000
_cell.angle_alpha   90.00
_cell.angle_beta   90.00
_cell.angle_gamma   90.00
#
_symmetry.space_group_name_H-M   'P 1'
#
loop_
_entity.id
_entity.type
_entity.pdbx_description
1 polymer ?
#
loop_
_entity_poly.entity_id
_entity_poly.type
_entity_poly.pdbx_seq_one_letter_code
_entity_poly.pdbx_strand_id
1 'polypeptide(L)'
;MALKDASMQIQSIVLEWPGVTAYPHRFGGVEYRLGARELGHVHGDYLVDIPFPTRVREEIVAAGLAEPHHILPDTGWVSLYLRAPGDVERAVELLRRSFDLARRKWSPAQGQGAKDAENAME
;
A
#
# COMPACT_ATOMS: atom_id res chain seq x y z
N MET A 1 10.75 -11.56 -12.78
CA MET A 1 9.79 -11.74 -13.88
C MET A 1 8.43 -11.18 -13.46
N ALA A 2 7.82 -10.38 -14.32
CA ALA A 2 6.51 -9.80 -14.01
C ALA A 2 5.41 -10.85 -14.09
N LEU A 3 4.40 -10.69 -13.25
CA LEU A 3 3.23 -11.56 -13.22
C LEU A 3 2.14 -10.92 -14.08
N LYS A 4 1.75 -11.60 -15.15
CA LYS A 4 0.84 -11.04 -16.15
C LYS A 4 -0.45 -10.50 -15.53
N ASP A 5 -0.81 -9.26 -15.90
CA ASP A 5 -2.04 -8.58 -15.49
C ASP A 5 -2.19 -8.37 -13.97
N ALA A 6 -1.10 -8.51 -13.21
CA ALA A 6 -1.16 -8.34 -11.76
C ALA A 6 -1.65 -6.94 -11.39
N SER A 7 -1.15 -5.91 -12.05
CA SER A 7 -1.56 -4.53 -11.78
C SER A 7 -3.05 -4.33 -12.02
N MET A 8 -3.58 -4.88 -13.11
CA MET A 8 -5.01 -4.77 -13.41
C MET A 8 -5.87 -5.53 -12.40
N GLN A 9 -5.42 -6.70 -11.97
CA GLN A 9 -6.14 -7.48 -10.96
C GLN A 9 -6.21 -6.72 -9.63
N ILE A 10 -5.11 -6.14 -9.22
CA ILE A 10 -5.06 -5.33 -7.99
C ILE A 10 -6.01 -4.15 -8.13
N GLN A 11 -5.93 -3.43 -9.24
CA GLN A 11 -6.76 -2.24 -9.47
C GLN A 11 -8.25 -2.58 -9.41
N SER A 12 -8.68 -3.67 -10.01
CA SER A 12 -10.09 -4.04 -10.05
C SER A 12 -10.66 -4.27 -8.65
N ILE A 13 -9.83 -4.70 -7.72
CA ILE A 13 -10.26 -4.95 -6.34
C ILE A 13 -10.17 -3.66 -5.50
N VAL A 14 -9.04 -2.99 -5.57
CA VAL A 14 -8.77 -1.84 -4.70
C VAL A 14 -9.70 -0.66 -4.98
N LEU A 15 -10.04 -0.43 -6.26
CA LEU A 15 -10.95 0.65 -6.62
C LEU A 15 -12.39 0.43 -6.20
N GLU A 16 -12.74 -0.79 -5.77
CA GLU A 16 -14.08 -1.07 -5.22
C GLU A 16 -14.19 -0.65 -3.76
N TRP A 17 -13.09 -0.39 -3.08
CA TRP A 17 -13.14 0.04 -1.69
C TRP A 17 -13.63 1.49 -1.60
N PRO A 18 -14.51 1.81 -0.63
CA PRO A 18 -15.11 3.16 -0.54
C PRO A 18 -14.07 4.27 -0.43
N GLY A 19 -14.18 5.25 -1.32
CA GLY A 19 -13.35 6.45 -1.26
C GLY A 19 -11.97 6.32 -1.87
N VAL A 20 -11.58 5.15 -2.36
CA VAL A 20 -10.25 4.96 -2.94
C VAL A 20 -10.21 5.54 -4.35
N THR A 21 -9.14 6.28 -4.64
CA THR A 21 -8.88 6.84 -5.96
C THR A 21 -7.50 6.42 -6.44
N ALA A 22 -7.32 6.38 -7.75
CA ALA A 22 -6.05 6.02 -8.37
C ALA A 22 -5.46 7.22 -9.10
N TYR A 23 -4.15 7.37 -8.98
CA TYR A 23 -3.40 8.45 -9.64
C TYR A 23 -2.19 7.86 -10.35
N PRO A 24 -1.74 8.50 -11.43
CA PRO A 24 -0.49 8.08 -12.06
C PRO A 24 0.68 8.22 -11.09
N HIS A 25 1.56 7.23 -11.10
CA HIS A 25 2.80 7.27 -10.35
C HIS A 25 3.96 7.21 -11.34
N ARG A 26 5.19 7.45 -10.86
CA ARG A 26 6.37 7.48 -11.72
C ARG A 26 6.49 6.21 -12.57
N PHE A 27 7.04 6.36 -13.77
CA PHE A 27 7.40 5.25 -14.65
C PHE A 27 6.22 4.30 -14.96
N GLY A 28 5.04 4.89 -15.15
CA GLY A 28 3.86 4.11 -15.50
C GLY A 28 3.19 3.37 -14.35
N GLY A 29 3.61 3.63 -13.12
CA GLY A 29 2.97 3.04 -11.95
C GLY A 29 1.63 3.67 -11.62
N VAL A 30 0.94 3.08 -10.65
CA VAL A 30 -0.36 3.56 -10.17
C VAL A 30 -0.29 3.73 -8.66
N GLU A 31 -0.73 4.89 -8.19
CA GLU A 31 -0.78 5.21 -6.77
C GLU A 31 -2.23 5.23 -6.30
N TYR A 32 -2.53 4.52 -5.21
CA TYR A 32 -3.87 4.49 -4.63
C TYR A 32 -3.92 5.37 -3.39
N ARG A 33 -5.00 6.14 -3.26
CA ARG A 33 -5.17 7.08 -2.15
C ARG A 33 -6.56 6.98 -1.54
N LEU A 34 -6.60 7.28 -0.24
CA LEU A 34 -7.86 7.54 0.47
C LEU A 34 -7.79 9.00 0.92
N GLY A 35 -8.48 9.88 0.22
CA GLY A 35 -8.32 11.32 0.42
C GLY A 35 -6.91 11.74 0.04
N ALA A 36 -6.23 12.46 0.92
CA ALA A 36 -4.85 12.91 0.68
C ALA A 36 -3.82 11.85 1.04
N ARG A 37 -4.25 10.74 1.67
CA ARG A 37 -3.31 9.74 2.17
C ARG A 37 -3.05 8.66 1.14
N GLU A 38 -1.78 8.41 0.87
CA GLU A 38 -1.40 7.31 0.00
C GLU A 38 -1.55 5.96 0.72
N LEU A 39 -2.20 5.01 0.06
CA LEU A 39 -2.35 3.65 0.55
C LEU A 39 -1.24 2.74 0.08
N GLY A 40 -0.64 3.05 -1.06
CA GLY A 40 0.42 2.29 -1.68
C GLY A 40 0.47 2.57 -3.16
N HIS A 41 1.52 2.08 -3.81
CA HIS A 41 1.63 2.22 -5.26
C HIS A 41 2.17 0.94 -5.90
N VAL A 42 1.76 0.72 -7.14
CA VAL A 42 2.08 -0.48 -7.90
C VAL A 42 2.97 -0.11 -9.08
N HIS A 43 4.11 -0.79 -9.18
CA HIS A 43 5.04 -0.62 -10.29
C HIS A 43 4.82 -1.75 -11.30
N GLY A 44 4.07 -1.47 -12.38
CA GLY A 44 3.77 -2.48 -13.38
C GLY A 44 3.19 -3.75 -12.76
N ASP A 45 3.61 -4.90 -13.25
CA ASP A 45 3.12 -6.20 -12.78
C ASP A 45 4.12 -6.90 -11.86
N TYR A 46 5.07 -6.17 -11.26
CA TYR A 46 6.16 -6.84 -10.55
C TYR A 46 6.41 -6.39 -9.12
N LEU A 47 5.91 -5.23 -8.69
CA LEU A 47 6.27 -4.69 -7.37
C LEU A 47 5.16 -3.81 -6.82
N VAL A 48 4.86 -3.99 -5.53
CA VAL A 48 3.92 -3.13 -4.80
C VAL A 48 4.65 -2.57 -3.58
N ASP A 49 4.64 -1.25 -3.43
CA ASP A 49 5.20 -0.59 -2.25
C ASP A 49 4.05 -0.04 -1.41
N ILE A 50 4.07 -0.34 -0.11
CA ILE A 50 2.96 -0.03 0.80
C ILE A 50 3.51 0.60 2.08
N PRO A 51 2.95 1.76 2.50
CA PRO A 51 3.40 2.43 3.72
C PRO A 51 2.60 1.98 4.94
N PHE A 52 3.30 1.79 6.05
CA PHE A 52 2.71 1.42 7.34
C PHE A 52 3.36 2.20 8.47
N PRO A 53 2.69 2.32 9.62
CA PRO A 53 3.39 2.72 10.84
C PRO A 53 4.56 1.77 11.09
N THR A 54 5.66 2.30 11.59
CA THR A 54 6.89 1.51 11.73
C THR A 54 6.69 0.20 12.48
N ARG A 55 5.89 0.21 13.54
CA ARG A 55 5.61 -1.00 14.31
C ARG A 55 4.90 -2.07 13.46
N VAL A 56 3.94 -1.65 12.63
CA VAL A 56 3.21 -2.56 11.76
C VAL A 56 4.14 -3.11 10.68
N ARG A 57 4.99 -2.26 10.13
CA ARG A 57 6.00 -2.67 9.15
C ARG A 57 6.90 -3.75 9.72
N GLU A 58 7.36 -3.59 10.95
CA GLU A 58 8.20 -4.59 11.59
C GLU A 58 7.51 -5.94 11.72
N GLU A 59 6.22 -5.94 12.09
CA GLU A 59 5.43 -7.16 12.16
C GLU A 59 5.29 -7.84 10.79
N ILE A 60 5.03 -7.06 9.76
CA ILE A 60 4.86 -7.59 8.40
C ILE A 60 6.16 -8.21 7.88
N VAL A 61 7.27 -7.53 8.06
CA VAL A 61 8.57 -8.03 7.61
C VAL A 61 8.97 -9.27 8.41
N ALA A 62 8.77 -9.24 9.73
CA ALA A 62 9.10 -10.39 10.58
C ALA A 62 8.27 -11.62 10.23
N ALA A 63 7.03 -11.42 9.81
CA ALA A 63 6.16 -12.52 9.39
C ALA A 63 6.45 -13.03 7.98
N GLY A 64 7.37 -12.39 7.26
CA GLY A 64 7.72 -12.80 5.91
C GLY A 64 6.69 -12.43 4.85
N LEU A 65 5.80 -11.49 5.15
CA LEU A 65 4.71 -11.11 4.23
C LEU A 65 5.17 -10.12 3.17
N ALA A 66 6.21 -9.36 3.46
CA ALA A 66 6.83 -8.42 2.53
C ALA A 66 8.25 -8.15 2.99
N GLU A 67 9.00 -7.41 2.20
CA GLU A 67 10.41 -7.09 2.48
C GLU A 67 10.54 -5.61 2.87
N PRO A 68 11.62 -5.21 3.54
CA PRO A 68 11.91 -3.79 3.73
C PRO A 68 11.93 -3.09 2.38
N HIS A 69 11.54 -1.82 2.35
CA HIS A 69 11.50 -1.07 1.09
C HIS A 69 12.88 -1.07 0.43
N HIS A 70 12.91 -1.27 -0.88
CA HIS A 70 14.16 -1.44 -1.63
C HIS A 70 15.07 -0.22 -1.62
N ILE A 71 14.52 0.98 -1.35
CA ILE A 71 15.31 2.21 -1.28
C ILE A 71 15.29 2.78 0.14
N LEU A 72 14.18 2.60 0.86
CA LEU A 72 13.97 3.19 2.18
C LEU A 72 13.75 2.08 3.23
N PRO A 73 14.77 1.23 3.48
CA PRO A 73 14.58 0.02 4.30
C PRO A 73 14.25 0.28 5.77
N ASP A 74 14.60 1.46 6.28
CA ASP A 74 14.39 1.79 7.70
C ASP A 74 13.13 2.61 7.95
N THR A 75 12.28 2.77 6.93
CA THR A 75 11.02 3.51 7.06
C THR A 75 9.86 2.56 7.28
N GLY A 76 8.64 3.10 7.35
CA GLY A 76 7.43 2.29 7.41
C GLY A 76 7.03 1.62 6.10
N TRP A 77 7.72 1.93 5.01
CA TRP A 77 7.44 1.34 3.72
C TRP A 77 7.91 -0.10 3.62
N VAL A 78 7.11 -0.94 2.98
CA VAL A 78 7.50 -2.32 2.62
C VAL A 78 7.39 -2.51 1.13
N SER A 79 8.15 -3.47 0.59
CA SER A 79 8.11 -3.85 -0.82
C SER A 79 7.63 -5.29 -0.92
N LEU A 80 6.63 -5.52 -1.77
CA LEU A 80 6.14 -6.86 -2.08
C LEU A 80 6.34 -7.12 -3.56
N TYR A 81 7.22 -8.08 -3.86
CA TYR A 81 7.49 -8.48 -5.24
C TYR A 81 6.45 -9.47 -5.71
N LEU A 82 5.91 -9.25 -6.91
CA LEU A 82 4.86 -10.09 -7.48
C LEU A 82 5.52 -11.16 -8.35
N ARG A 83 5.78 -12.33 -7.76
CA ARG A 83 6.50 -13.42 -8.41
C ARG A 83 5.63 -14.62 -8.71
N ALA A 84 4.55 -14.82 -7.94
CA ALA A 84 3.67 -15.98 -8.05
C ALA A 84 2.23 -15.51 -7.86
N PRO A 85 1.23 -16.27 -8.35
CA PRO A 85 -0.18 -15.84 -8.27
C PRO A 85 -0.64 -15.47 -6.85
N GLY A 86 -0.19 -16.16 -5.83
CA GLY A 86 -0.53 -15.85 -4.44
C GLY A 86 -0.05 -14.49 -3.97
N ASP A 87 0.93 -13.90 -4.65
CA ASP A 87 1.45 -12.59 -4.28
C ASP A 87 0.46 -11.48 -4.59
N VAL A 88 -0.41 -11.66 -5.59
CA VAL A 88 -1.48 -10.69 -5.88
C VAL A 88 -2.46 -10.64 -4.70
N GLU A 89 -2.86 -11.78 -4.19
CA GLU A 89 -3.74 -11.84 -3.02
C GLU A 89 -3.09 -11.20 -1.81
N ARG A 90 -1.83 -11.46 -1.59
CA ARG A 90 -1.08 -10.85 -0.48
C ARG A 90 -1.00 -9.34 -0.63
N ALA A 91 -0.75 -8.86 -1.85
CA ALA A 91 -0.72 -7.42 -2.13
C ALA A 91 -2.05 -6.77 -1.77
N VAL A 92 -3.15 -7.39 -2.18
CA VAL A 92 -4.49 -6.89 -1.88
C VAL A 92 -4.73 -6.88 -0.37
N GLU A 93 -4.33 -7.93 0.34
CA GLU A 93 -4.47 -8.00 1.79
C GLU A 93 -3.69 -6.90 2.50
N LEU A 94 -2.45 -6.66 2.08
CA LEU A 94 -1.63 -5.61 2.69
C LEU A 94 -2.14 -4.21 2.33
N LEU A 95 -2.60 -4.00 1.11
CA LEU A 95 -3.23 -2.74 0.72
C LEU A 95 -4.51 -2.51 1.52
N ARG A 96 -5.29 -3.58 1.78
CA ARG A 96 -6.49 -3.49 2.61
C ARG A 96 -6.13 -3.11 4.04
N ARG A 97 -5.05 -3.67 4.56
CA ARG A 97 -4.59 -3.31 5.90
C ARG A 97 -4.20 -1.83 5.98
N SER A 98 -3.53 -1.32 4.95
CA SER A 98 -3.20 0.10 4.85
C SER A 98 -4.48 0.95 4.79
N PHE A 99 -5.46 0.53 4.00
CA PHE A 99 -6.75 1.18 3.88
C PHE A 99 -7.48 1.22 5.23
N ASP A 100 -7.53 0.10 5.94
CA ASP A 100 -8.20 0.03 7.23
C ASP A 100 -7.53 0.95 8.27
N LEU A 101 -6.20 1.01 8.25
CA LEU A 101 -5.47 1.92 9.12
C LEU A 101 -5.76 3.38 8.78
N ALA A 102 -5.84 3.69 7.49
CA ALA A 102 -6.15 5.04 7.03
C ALA A 102 -7.55 5.46 7.48
N ARG A 103 -8.52 4.56 7.35
CA ARG A 103 -9.90 4.82 7.77
C ARG A 103 -9.99 5.09 9.26
N ARG A 104 -9.29 4.32 10.07
CA ARG A 104 -9.33 4.49 11.53
C ARG A 104 -8.71 5.80 11.99
N LYS A 105 -7.65 6.23 11.33
CA LYS A 105 -6.97 7.47 11.71
C LYS A 105 -7.64 8.70 11.15
N TRP A 106 -8.40 8.56 10.06
CA TRP A 106 -9.11 9.68 9.47
C TRP A 106 -10.57 9.66 9.90
N SER A 107 -11.04 10.79 10.39
CA SER A 107 -12.43 10.97 10.77
C SER A 107 -12.89 12.36 10.31
N PRO A 108 -14.07 12.47 9.69
CA PRO A 108 -14.59 13.79 9.31
C PRO A 108 -14.75 14.74 10.50
N ALA A 109 -14.92 14.19 11.70
CA ALA A 109 -15.06 15.00 12.91
C ALA A 109 -13.71 15.47 13.47
N GLN A 110 -12.59 14.90 12.96
CA GLN A 110 -11.23 15.21 13.39
C GLN A 110 -10.44 15.70 12.18
N GLY A 111 -10.44 17.02 11.96
CA GLY A 111 -9.76 17.58 10.80
C GLY A 111 -8.27 17.31 10.70
N GLN A 112 -7.66 16.75 11.73
CA GLN A 112 -6.23 16.49 11.76
C GLN A 112 -5.88 15.01 11.56
N GLY A 113 -6.85 14.16 11.30
CA GLY A 113 -6.61 12.73 11.18
C GLY A 113 -5.58 12.38 10.10
N ALA A 114 -5.64 13.04 8.96
CA ALA A 114 -4.70 12.79 7.88
C ALA A 114 -3.26 13.13 8.27
N LYS A 115 -3.08 14.20 9.01
CA LYS A 115 -1.75 14.63 9.47
C LYS A 115 -1.18 13.63 10.46
N ASP A 116 -2.00 13.15 11.39
CA ASP A 116 -1.56 12.15 12.34
C ASP A 116 -1.16 10.85 11.64
N ALA A 117 -1.89 10.49 10.61
CA ALA A 117 -1.59 9.31 9.81
C ALA A 117 -0.25 9.45 9.08
N GLU A 118 0.05 10.63 8.56
CA GLU A 118 1.34 10.89 7.91
C GLU A 118 2.49 10.72 8.89
N ASN A 119 2.35 11.26 10.08
CA ASN A 119 3.38 11.14 11.11
C ASN A 119 3.61 9.69 11.50
N ALA A 120 2.58 8.90 11.52
CA ALA A 120 2.69 7.48 11.85
C ALA A 120 3.37 6.65 10.77
N MET A 121 3.51 7.19 9.57
CA MET A 121 4.10 6.51 8.43
C MET A 121 5.61 6.70 8.34
N GLU A 122 6.16 7.55 9.15
CA GLU A 122 7.59 7.76 9.17
C GLU A 122 8.25 6.75 10.10
#